data_d1313b8d38a2289a5c16f0f2f6c6932e
#
_entry.id   d1313b8d38a2289a5c16f0f2f6c6932e
#
_cell.length_a   1.000
_cell.length_b   1.000
_cell.length_c   1.000
_cell.angle_alpha   90.00
_cell.angle_beta   90.00
_cell.angle_gamma   90.00
#
_symmetry.space_group_name_H-M   'P 1'
#
loop_
_entity.id
_entity.type
_entity.pdbx_description
1 polymer ?
#
loop_
_entity_poly.entity_id
_entity_poly.type
_entity_poly.pdbx_seq_one_letter_code
_entity_poly.pdbx_strand_id
1 'polypeptide(L)'
;MACMRRFIPFLSATLLAACSTPAEEPQPPHYVALGDSYAAMGSTTLPLDPPNTCVRAQDSYPELAAKEMDAELTNVACQGASTLDVLSSAGEHPAQVDALREDTDLVSLSIGGNDASFIRLTQCATDDICQAESGPQIDLEIRDLPRRLDKVY
;
A
#
# COMPACT_ATOMS: atom_id res chain seq x y z
N MET A 1 0.13 44.08 82.55
CA MET A 1 0.36 42.71 82.00
C MET A 1 -0.20 42.69 80.55
N ALA A 2 0.67 42.86 79.59
CA ALA A 2 0.29 42.97 78.18
C ALA A 2 0.50 41.60 77.48
N CYS A 3 -0.58 41.05 76.98
CA CYS A 3 -0.55 39.79 76.26
C CYS A 3 -0.33 40.03 74.74
N MET A 4 0.85 39.69 74.27
CA MET A 4 1.28 39.93 72.93
C MET A 4 0.81 38.76 72.05
N ARG A 5 -0.20 38.98 71.20
CA ARG A 5 -0.73 38.01 70.23
C ARG A 5 0.21 37.96 69.01
N ARG A 6 0.89 36.84 68.81
CA ARG A 6 1.67 36.56 67.59
C ARG A 6 0.74 36.13 66.50
N PHE A 7 0.69 36.90 65.40
CA PHE A 7 0.06 36.51 64.15
C PHE A 7 1.03 35.62 63.35
N ILE A 8 0.59 34.39 63.01
CA ILE A 8 1.30 33.50 62.11
C ILE A 8 0.63 33.66 60.73
N PRO A 9 1.35 34.06 59.68
CA PRO A 9 0.77 34.08 58.36
C PRO A 9 0.66 32.63 57.77
N PHE A 10 -0.54 32.22 57.42
CA PHE A 10 -0.77 31.01 56.66
C PHE A 10 -0.28 31.22 55.25
N LEU A 11 0.78 30.53 54.87
CA LEU A 11 1.27 30.45 53.51
C LEU A 11 0.39 29.40 52.74
N SER A 12 -0.58 29.85 51.95
CA SER A 12 -1.37 28.99 51.08
C SER A 12 -0.51 28.55 49.89
N ALA A 13 -0.02 27.33 49.93
CA ALA A 13 0.62 26.69 48.79
C ALA A 13 -0.47 26.23 47.81
N THR A 14 -0.66 26.96 46.72
CA THR A 14 -1.47 26.53 45.56
C THR A 14 -0.72 25.44 44.80
N LEU A 15 -1.14 24.18 44.96
CA LEU A 15 -0.69 23.09 44.08
C LEU A 15 -1.32 23.31 42.69
N LEU A 16 -0.52 23.71 41.73
CA LEU A 16 -0.84 23.64 40.30
C LEU A 16 -0.72 22.16 39.90
N ALA A 17 -1.86 21.45 39.83
CA ALA A 17 -1.94 20.15 39.20
C ALA A 17 -1.77 20.36 37.67
N ALA A 18 -0.57 20.12 37.17
CA ALA A 18 -0.32 20.03 35.74
C ALA A 18 -1.03 18.75 35.22
N CYS A 19 -2.16 18.93 34.52
CA CYS A 19 -2.75 17.87 33.72
C CYS A 19 -1.82 17.59 32.55
N SER A 20 -0.90 16.65 32.67
CA SER A 20 -0.20 16.06 31.57
C SER A 20 -1.22 15.15 30.83
N THR A 21 -1.71 15.58 29.67
CA THR A 21 -2.34 14.66 28.74
C THR A 21 -1.32 13.58 28.40
N PRO A 22 -1.66 12.28 28.50
CA PRO A 22 -0.78 11.24 28.01
C PRO A 22 -0.44 11.56 26.55
N ALA A 23 0.84 11.53 26.19
CA ALA A 23 1.24 11.58 24.79
C ALA A 23 0.60 10.35 24.12
N GLU A 24 -0.21 10.57 23.09
CA GLU A 24 -0.76 9.50 22.26
C GLU A 24 0.43 8.77 21.64
N GLU A 25 0.52 7.46 21.88
CA GLU A 25 1.57 6.65 21.25
C GLU A 25 1.42 6.75 19.73
N PRO A 26 2.53 6.94 18.98
CA PRO A 26 2.47 6.98 17.53
C PRO A 26 1.80 5.70 17.01
N GLN A 27 0.73 5.85 16.25
CA GLN A 27 0.09 4.71 15.60
C GLN A 27 0.99 4.24 14.44
N PRO A 28 1.03 2.91 14.15
CA PRO A 28 1.73 2.41 12.98
C PRO A 28 1.13 3.05 11.71
N PRO A 29 1.95 3.41 10.71
CA PRO A 29 1.44 4.00 9.48
C PRO A 29 0.57 3.00 8.69
N HIS A 30 -0.51 3.48 8.11
CA HIS A 30 -1.36 2.69 7.22
C HIS A 30 -0.76 2.67 5.81
N TYR A 31 -0.34 1.50 5.37
CA TYR A 31 0.25 1.26 4.06
C TYR A 31 -0.70 0.47 3.17
N VAL A 32 -1.02 0.99 1.98
CA VAL A 32 -1.82 0.30 0.96
C VAL A 32 -0.94 -0.05 -0.24
N ALA A 33 -0.87 -1.33 -0.59
CA ALA A 33 -0.13 -1.82 -1.74
C ALA A 33 -1.10 -2.22 -2.87
N LEU A 34 -0.96 -1.55 -3.99
CA LEU A 34 -1.70 -1.75 -5.23
C LEU A 34 -0.77 -2.36 -6.29
N GLY A 35 -1.34 -3.00 -7.30
CA GLY A 35 -0.56 -3.42 -8.44
C GLY A 35 -0.89 -4.80 -9.00
N ASP A 36 0.02 -5.29 -9.83
CA ASP A 36 -0.05 -6.57 -10.50
C ASP A 36 0.77 -7.67 -9.79
N SER A 37 1.23 -8.67 -10.55
CA SER A 37 2.05 -9.77 -10.02
C SER A 37 3.37 -9.31 -9.41
N TYR A 38 3.94 -8.20 -9.84
CA TYR A 38 5.18 -7.68 -9.25
C TYR A 38 5.00 -7.17 -7.81
N ALA A 39 3.78 -6.71 -7.47
CA ALA A 39 3.44 -6.32 -6.12
C ALA A 39 2.83 -7.48 -5.31
N ALA A 40 2.08 -8.38 -5.95
CA ALA A 40 1.43 -9.49 -5.26
C ALA A 40 2.41 -10.63 -4.94
N MET A 41 3.22 -11.02 -5.91
CA MET A 41 4.03 -12.23 -5.82
C MET A 41 5.37 -11.95 -5.14
N GLY A 42 5.84 -12.96 -4.43
CA GLY A 42 7.21 -13.09 -3.96
C GLY A 42 7.73 -14.46 -4.35
N SER A 43 8.28 -15.20 -3.40
CA SER A 43 8.59 -16.62 -3.57
C SER A 43 7.30 -17.44 -3.65
N THR A 44 7.20 -18.33 -4.63
CA THR A 44 6.06 -19.25 -4.75
C THR A 44 6.01 -20.30 -3.63
N THR A 45 7.02 -20.33 -2.77
CA THR A 45 7.12 -21.24 -1.62
C THR A 45 6.51 -20.68 -0.34
N LEU A 46 6.18 -19.37 -0.32
CA LEU A 46 5.63 -18.67 0.84
C LEU A 46 4.33 -17.91 0.49
N PRO A 47 3.28 -18.60 -0.02
CA PRO A 47 2.00 -17.95 -0.29
C PRO A 47 1.37 -17.45 1.02
N LEU A 48 0.50 -16.44 0.93
CA LEU A 48 -0.32 -16.03 2.07
C LEU A 48 -1.30 -17.15 2.47
N ASP A 49 -1.59 -17.22 3.76
CA ASP A 49 -2.61 -18.09 4.33
C ASP A 49 -3.79 -17.24 4.85
N PRO A 50 -5.03 -17.48 4.35
CA PRO A 50 -5.39 -18.48 3.35
C PRO A 50 -4.90 -18.15 1.94
N PRO A 51 -4.71 -19.15 1.09
CA PRO A 51 -4.40 -18.93 -0.34
C PRO A 51 -5.46 -18.04 -0.99
N ASN A 52 -5.03 -17.15 -1.86
CA ASN A 52 -5.92 -16.24 -2.56
C ASN A 52 -5.72 -16.31 -4.07
N THR A 53 -6.75 -15.92 -4.83
CA THR A 53 -6.72 -15.95 -6.30
C THR A 53 -5.74 -14.94 -6.89
N CYS A 54 -5.35 -13.93 -6.11
CA CYS A 54 -4.38 -12.92 -6.51
C CYS A 54 -2.92 -13.36 -6.36
N VAL A 55 -2.67 -14.55 -5.79
CA VAL A 55 -1.33 -15.14 -5.58
C VAL A 55 -0.41 -14.21 -4.78
N ARG A 56 -0.93 -13.56 -3.78
CA ARG A 56 -0.11 -12.78 -2.83
C ARG A 56 0.76 -13.69 -1.99
N ALA A 57 2.02 -13.32 -1.82
CA ALA A 57 3.01 -14.09 -1.07
C ALA A 57 3.50 -13.34 0.17
N GLN A 58 3.86 -14.08 1.22
CA GLN A 58 4.33 -13.53 2.50
C GLN A 58 5.68 -12.79 2.39
N ASP A 59 6.42 -13.03 1.33
CA ASP A 59 7.70 -12.41 1.00
C ASP A 59 7.62 -11.51 -0.25
N SER A 60 6.43 -11.06 -0.61
CA SER A 60 6.28 -9.98 -1.59
C SER A 60 6.86 -8.67 -1.04
N TYR A 61 7.29 -7.76 -1.94
CA TYR A 61 7.91 -6.52 -1.48
C TYR A 61 7.02 -5.69 -0.54
N PRO A 62 5.69 -5.62 -0.71
CA PRO A 62 4.84 -4.89 0.23
C PRO A 62 4.85 -5.49 1.64
N GLU A 63 4.83 -6.82 1.74
CA GLU A 63 4.88 -7.51 3.04
C GLU A 63 6.21 -7.26 3.76
N LEU A 64 7.33 -7.32 3.00
CA LEU A 64 8.65 -7.04 3.56
C LEU A 64 8.80 -5.56 3.96
N ALA A 65 8.31 -4.63 3.12
CA ALA A 65 8.36 -3.21 3.40
C ALA A 65 7.50 -2.84 4.62
N ALA A 66 6.28 -3.37 4.71
CA ALA A 66 5.40 -3.14 5.85
C ALA A 66 6.05 -3.61 7.17
N LYS A 67 6.66 -4.79 7.15
CA LYS A 67 7.38 -5.32 8.30
C LYS A 67 8.55 -4.46 8.73
N GLU A 68 9.33 -3.94 7.78
CA GLU A 68 10.48 -3.07 8.06
C GLU A 68 10.06 -1.71 8.63
N MET A 69 8.92 -1.20 8.18
CA MET A 69 8.37 0.09 8.63
C MET A 69 7.47 -0.01 9.86
N ASP A 70 7.22 -1.22 10.36
CA ASP A 70 6.19 -1.47 11.39
C ASP A 70 4.82 -0.91 10.98
N ALA A 71 4.43 -1.09 9.71
CA ALA A 71 3.23 -0.53 9.12
C ALA A 71 2.07 -1.53 9.10
N GLU A 72 0.84 -1.02 9.24
CA GLU A 72 -0.37 -1.80 9.00
C GLU A 72 -0.64 -1.88 7.50
N LEU A 73 -0.44 -3.08 6.92
CA LEU A 73 -0.54 -3.29 5.47
C LEU A 73 -1.93 -3.73 5.03
N THR A 74 -2.48 -3.02 4.03
CA THR A 74 -3.57 -3.48 3.19
C THR A 74 -3.02 -3.78 1.79
N ASN A 75 -2.79 -5.06 1.48
CA ASN A 75 -2.28 -5.50 0.18
C ASN A 75 -3.43 -5.97 -0.71
N VAL A 76 -3.77 -5.20 -1.74
CA VAL A 76 -4.80 -5.53 -2.73
C VAL A 76 -4.23 -5.78 -4.13
N ALA A 77 -2.91 -5.83 -4.26
CA ALA A 77 -2.26 -6.22 -5.51
C ALA A 77 -2.72 -7.62 -5.96
N CYS A 78 -2.83 -7.83 -7.27
CA CYS A 78 -3.36 -9.08 -7.81
C CYS A 78 -2.64 -9.47 -9.10
N GLN A 79 -2.21 -10.73 -9.20
CA GLN A 79 -1.59 -11.20 -10.44
C GLN A 79 -2.51 -10.97 -11.62
N GLY A 80 -1.94 -10.56 -12.76
CA GLY A 80 -2.70 -10.29 -13.98
C GLY A 80 -3.40 -8.94 -14.03
N ALA A 81 -3.41 -8.16 -12.92
CA ALA A 81 -4.05 -6.86 -12.89
C ALA A 81 -3.45 -5.89 -13.91
N SER A 82 -4.30 -5.09 -14.52
CA SER A 82 -3.99 -4.00 -15.45
C SER A 82 -4.35 -2.64 -14.81
N THR A 83 -4.05 -1.55 -15.49
CA THR A 83 -4.48 -0.21 -15.06
C THR A 83 -6.00 -0.10 -14.89
N LEU A 84 -6.77 -0.90 -15.63
CA LEU A 84 -8.23 -0.93 -15.50
C LEU A 84 -8.65 -1.53 -14.15
N ASP A 85 -7.99 -2.57 -13.68
CA ASP A 85 -8.31 -3.24 -12.41
C ASP A 85 -7.95 -2.39 -11.19
N VAL A 86 -7.04 -1.44 -11.36
CA VAL A 86 -6.77 -0.44 -10.32
C VAL A 86 -7.96 0.50 -10.14
N LEU A 87 -8.62 0.91 -11.24
CA LEU A 87 -9.66 1.95 -11.26
C LEU A 87 -11.09 1.41 -11.23
N SER A 88 -11.29 0.14 -11.55
CA SER A 88 -12.61 -0.47 -11.67
C SER A 88 -12.60 -1.93 -11.23
N SER A 89 -13.73 -2.40 -10.72
CA SER A 89 -13.90 -3.79 -10.33
C SER A 89 -13.80 -4.73 -11.54
N ALA A 90 -13.10 -5.86 -11.37
CA ALA A 90 -12.96 -6.92 -12.35
C ALA A 90 -13.44 -8.25 -11.77
N GLY A 91 -14.58 -8.72 -12.22
CA GLY A 91 -15.19 -9.96 -11.72
C GLY A 91 -15.50 -9.88 -10.22
N GLU A 92 -14.88 -10.75 -9.43
CA GLU A 92 -15.07 -10.80 -7.97
C GLU A 92 -14.16 -9.83 -7.21
N HIS A 93 -13.22 -9.15 -7.89
CA HIS A 93 -12.30 -8.22 -7.26
C HIS A 93 -12.81 -6.78 -7.36
N PRO A 94 -12.92 -6.04 -6.25
CA PRO A 94 -13.21 -4.62 -6.27
C PRO A 94 -12.07 -3.84 -6.94
N ALA A 95 -12.32 -2.58 -7.32
CA ALA A 95 -11.26 -1.71 -7.77
C ALA A 95 -10.19 -1.57 -6.68
N GLN A 96 -8.92 -1.65 -7.07
CA GLN A 96 -7.86 -1.60 -6.04
C GLN A 96 -7.83 -0.27 -5.30
N VAL A 97 -8.20 0.84 -5.97
CA VAL A 97 -8.30 2.16 -5.33
C VAL A 97 -9.35 2.24 -4.22
N ASP A 98 -10.31 1.32 -4.18
CA ASP A 98 -11.33 1.26 -3.13
C ASP A 98 -10.72 0.88 -1.75
N ALA A 99 -9.49 0.37 -1.74
CA ALA A 99 -8.74 0.10 -0.52
C ALA A 99 -8.13 1.36 0.13
N LEU A 100 -8.06 2.46 -0.61
CA LEU A 100 -7.54 3.73 -0.11
C LEU A 100 -8.54 4.38 0.85
N ARG A 101 -8.03 4.91 1.96
CA ARG A 101 -8.81 5.54 3.02
C ARG A 101 -8.23 6.92 3.32
N GLU A 102 -9.00 7.76 4.03
CA GLU A 102 -8.53 9.08 4.46
C GLU A 102 -7.31 9.03 5.39
N ASP A 103 -7.14 7.93 6.12
CA ASP A 103 -6.04 7.66 7.03
C ASP A 103 -4.93 6.81 6.39
N THR A 104 -4.89 6.68 5.07
CA THR A 104 -3.78 6.02 4.35
C THR A 104 -2.57 6.94 4.33
N ASP A 105 -1.47 6.49 4.95
CA ASP A 105 -0.22 7.25 5.04
C ASP A 105 0.73 6.98 3.87
N LEU A 106 0.71 5.75 3.35
CA LEU A 106 1.60 5.32 2.28
C LEU A 106 0.86 4.48 1.25
N VAL A 107 1.15 4.73 -0.02
CA VAL A 107 0.66 3.93 -1.15
C VAL A 107 1.83 3.50 -2.00
N SER A 108 1.88 2.22 -2.37
CA SER A 108 2.74 1.76 -3.46
C SER A 108 1.93 1.19 -4.61
N LEU A 109 2.38 1.41 -5.82
CA LEU A 109 1.75 0.92 -7.03
C LEU A 109 2.79 0.42 -8.02
N SER A 110 2.64 -0.84 -8.45
CA SER A 110 3.44 -1.45 -9.54
C SER A 110 2.47 -2.02 -10.56
N ILE A 111 2.34 -1.36 -11.72
CA ILE A 111 1.30 -1.67 -12.72
C ILE A 111 1.75 -1.34 -14.14
N GLY A 112 1.09 -1.93 -15.13
CA GLY A 112 1.26 -1.62 -16.55
C GLY A 112 1.85 -2.77 -17.37
N GLY A 113 2.46 -3.76 -16.73
CA GLY A 113 3.01 -4.92 -17.42
C GLY A 113 1.95 -5.69 -18.21
N ASN A 114 0.79 -5.90 -17.62
CA ASN A 114 -0.32 -6.61 -18.28
C ASN A 114 -1.01 -5.75 -19.35
N ASP A 115 -1.01 -4.44 -19.21
CA ASP A 115 -1.49 -3.49 -20.24
C ASP A 115 -0.65 -3.56 -21.52
N ALA A 116 0.63 -3.85 -21.39
CA ALA A 116 1.60 -3.96 -22.49
C ALA A 116 1.84 -5.41 -22.92
N SER A 117 0.96 -6.34 -22.57
CA SER A 117 1.08 -7.77 -22.93
C SER A 117 2.44 -8.39 -22.57
N PHE A 118 3.00 -8.03 -21.41
CA PHE A 118 4.35 -8.44 -20.96
C PHE A 118 4.60 -9.95 -21.09
N ILE A 119 3.62 -10.79 -20.73
CA ILE A 119 3.73 -12.26 -20.85
C ILE A 119 3.89 -12.67 -22.30
N ARG A 120 3.11 -12.09 -23.22
CA ARG A 120 3.23 -12.38 -24.67
C ARG A 120 4.58 -11.89 -25.21
N LEU A 121 5.02 -10.70 -24.79
CA LEU A 121 6.33 -10.17 -25.16
C LEU A 121 7.45 -11.14 -24.78
N THR A 122 7.45 -11.66 -23.56
CA THR A 122 8.46 -12.61 -23.08
C THR A 122 8.41 -13.96 -23.80
N GLN A 123 7.21 -14.46 -24.11
CA GLN A 123 7.03 -15.69 -24.87
C GLN A 123 7.53 -15.57 -26.32
N CYS A 124 7.34 -14.40 -26.95
CA CYS A 124 7.78 -14.12 -28.31
C CYS A 124 9.26 -13.71 -28.42
N ALA A 125 9.96 -13.48 -27.31
CA ALA A 125 11.30 -12.89 -27.33
C ALA A 125 12.33 -13.66 -28.18
N THR A 126 12.14 -14.98 -28.35
CA THR A 126 13.03 -15.87 -29.11
C THR A 126 12.34 -16.60 -30.28
N ASP A 127 11.13 -16.19 -30.65
CA ASP A 127 10.33 -16.80 -31.67
C ASP A 127 9.94 -15.77 -32.75
N ASP A 128 10.61 -15.82 -33.91
CA ASP A 128 10.42 -14.88 -35.03
C ASP A 128 8.98 -14.89 -35.58
N ILE A 129 8.31 -16.05 -35.56
CA ILE A 129 6.91 -16.17 -36.02
C ILE A 129 5.99 -15.48 -35.03
N CYS A 130 6.17 -15.75 -33.75
CA CYS A 130 5.43 -15.08 -32.66
C CYS A 130 5.64 -13.56 -32.70
N GLN A 131 6.87 -13.09 -32.92
CA GLN A 131 7.18 -11.67 -33.07
C GLN A 131 6.47 -11.03 -34.26
N ALA A 132 6.47 -11.71 -35.41
CA ALA A 132 5.81 -11.23 -36.64
C ALA A 132 4.29 -11.11 -36.45
N GLU A 133 3.67 -12.07 -35.77
CA GLU A 133 2.21 -12.13 -35.56
C GLU A 133 1.74 -11.20 -34.46
N SER A 134 2.47 -11.13 -33.34
CA SER A 134 2.06 -10.43 -32.13
C SER A 134 2.69 -9.04 -31.97
N GLY A 135 3.85 -8.78 -32.61
CA GLY A 135 4.60 -7.53 -32.46
C GLY A 135 3.78 -6.27 -32.75
N PRO A 136 3.03 -6.18 -33.86
CA PRO A 136 2.23 -5.01 -34.16
C PRO A 136 1.19 -4.67 -33.07
N GLN A 137 0.59 -5.67 -32.46
CA GLN A 137 -0.37 -5.49 -31.36
C GLN A 137 0.32 -5.02 -30.08
N ILE A 138 1.44 -5.64 -29.74
CA ILE A 138 2.27 -5.26 -28.58
C ILE A 138 2.74 -3.80 -28.72
N ASP A 139 3.19 -3.39 -29.90
CA ASP A 139 3.60 -2.02 -30.17
C ASP A 139 2.47 -1.00 -29.94
N LEU A 140 1.24 -1.33 -30.31
CA LEU A 140 0.07 -0.49 -30.05
C LEU A 140 -0.22 -0.37 -28.56
N GLU A 141 -0.14 -1.48 -27.83
CA GLU A 141 -0.38 -1.51 -26.38
C GLU A 141 0.68 -0.70 -25.62
N ILE A 142 1.95 -0.82 -26.02
CA ILE A 142 3.06 -0.02 -25.44
C ILE A 142 2.85 1.48 -25.73
N ARG A 143 2.43 1.84 -26.94
CA ARG A 143 2.16 3.26 -27.27
C ARG A 143 0.97 3.83 -26.53
N ASP A 144 -0.03 3.03 -26.17
CA ASP A 144 -1.20 3.45 -25.42
C ASP A 144 -0.96 3.48 -23.90
N LEU A 145 0.07 2.77 -23.42
CA LEU A 145 0.36 2.62 -22.00
C LEU A 145 0.51 3.94 -21.25
N PRO A 146 1.21 4.98 -21.73
CA PRO A 146 1.31 6.26 -21.03
C PRO A 146 -0.07 6.86 -20.70
N ARG A 147 -1.00 6.85 -21.67
CA ARG A 147 -2.36 7.36 -21.51
C ARG A 147 -3.17 6.58 -20.45
N ARG A 148 -2.89 5.29 -20.31
CA ARG A 148 -3.53 4.45 -19.28
C ARG A 148 -2.94 4.74 -17.91
N LEU A 149 -1.62 4.86 -17.83
CA LEU A 149 -0.92 5.21 -16.59
C LEU A 149 -1.31 6.58 -16.07
N ASP A 150 -1.46 7.60 -16.95
CA ASP A 150 -1.91 8.96 -16.57
C ASP A 150 -3.28 9.00 -15.86
N LYS A 151 -4.06 7.92 -15.93
CA LYS A 151 -5.35 7.84 -15.23
C LYS A 151 -5.23 7.26 -13.83
N VAL A 152 -4.13 6.60 -13.55
CA VAL A 152 -3.90 5.88 -12.30
C VAL A 152 -2.98 6.68 -11.38
N TYR A 153 -2.07 7.45 -11.93
CA TYR A 153 -1.15 8.33 -11.22
C TYR A 153 -1.66 9.78 -11.20
#